data_7f6ae0cf9e6acc15e8fc2c5281139c43
#
_entry.id   7f6ae0cf9e6acc15e8fc2c5281139c43
#
_cell.length_a   1.000
_cell.length_b   1.000
_cell.length_c   1.000
_cell.angle_alpha   90.00
_cell.angle_beta   90.00
_cell.angle_gamma   90.00
#
_symmetry.space_group_name_H-M   'P 1'
#
loop_
_entity.id
_entity.type
_entity.pdbx_description
1 polymer ?
#
loop_
_entity_poly.entity_id
_entity_poly.type
_entity_poly.pdbx_seq_one_letter_code
_entity_poly.pdbx_strand_id
1 'polypeptide(L)'
;MSAQPLTQTVAGPLLEARDLVCGYGGVAAVRGLNLKVNPGEIVGLLGANGAGKTTTLLALCGELAPISGDVSFLGSTNRMSLAQRSRQGLALVTEERSVFMGLTTAENLRLGRGDPERALEIFPLLREHLQRRAGLLSGGQQQILTLARALASQPRILLADELSLGLAPIIVQQLFEAIRRAVDEQGVGVVLVEQHVRSALQVADRIYILQRGRCVLEGTAAEMRGRLDEIEAMYLAGPVEAHK
;
A
#
# COMPACT_ATOMS: atom_id res chain seq x y z
N MET A 1 12.45 27.83 -7.93
CA MET A 1 11.27 28.03 -7.07
C MET A 1 11.34 26.96 -5.98
N SER A 2 11.71 27.36 -4.77
CA SER A 2 11.91 26.46 -3.62
C SER A 2 10.55 25.95 -3.16
N ALA A 3 10.35 24.63 -3.22
CA ALA A 3 9.19 23.97 -2.63
C ALA A 3 9.28 24.13 -1.10
N GLN A 4 8.35 24.85 -0.51
CA GLN A 4 8.19 24.88 0.94
C GLN A 4 7.76 23.50 1.43
N PRO A 5 8.31 22.98 2.55
CA PRO A 5 7.87 21.74 3.14
C PRO A 5 6.43 21.90 3.61
N LEU A 6 5.54 21.04 3.11
CA LEU A 6 4.13 20.95 3.52
C LEU A 6 3.99 20.35 4.93
N THR A 7 4.53 21.03 5.93
CA THR A 7 4.30 20.69 7.36
C THR A 7 3.00 21.35 7.84
N GLN A 8 1.87 21.01 7.26
CA GLN A 8 0.61 21.12 8.00
C GLN A 8 0.41 19.81 8.75
N THR A 9 0.61 19.86 10.05
CA THR A 9 0.25 18.77 10.97
C THR A 9 -1.27 18.59 10.88
N VAL A 10 -1.71 17.57 10.14
CA VAL A 10 -3.13 17.20 10.12
C VAL A 10 -3.43 16.59 11.48
N ALA A 11 -4.25 17.25 12.27
CA ALA A 11 -4.77 16.68 13.52
C ALA A 11 -5.77 15.58 13.13
N GLY A 12 -5.35 14.32 13.24
CA GLY A 12 -6.20 13.16 12.93
C GLY A 12 -5.58 12.21 11.88
N PRO A 13 -6.32 11.16 11.51
CA PRO A 13 -5.83 10.18 10.54
C PRO A 13 -5.61 10.81 9.16
N LEU A 14 -4.57 10.36 8.47
CA LEU A 14 -4.28 10.76 7.08
C LEU A 14 -5.29 10.17 6.10
N LEU A 15 -5.75 8.95 6.40
CA LEU A 15 -6.71 8.21 5.60
C LEU A 15 -7.65 7.45 6.54
N GLU A 16 -8.95 7.54 6.28
CA GLU A 16 -9.95 6.85 7.09
C GLU A 16 -11.12 6.38 6.22
N ALA A 17 -11.50 5.13 6.38
CA ALA A 17 -12.73 4.57 5.86
C ALA A 17 -13.71 4.37 7.03
N ARG A 18 -14.96 4.80 6.86
CA ARG A 18 -16.04 4.63 7.84
C ARG A 18 -17.20 3.90 7.20
N ASP A 19 -17.56 2.75 7.77
CA ASP A 19 -18.64 1.87 7.28
C ASP A 19 -18.58 1.64 5.77
N LEU A 20 -17.36 1.55 5.23
CA LEU A 20 -17.09 1.48 3.81
C LEU A 20 -17.72 0.23 3.20
N VAL A 21 -18.59 0.43 2.21
CA VAL A 21 -19.09 -0.61 1.30
C VAL A 21 -18.61 -0.26 -0.10
N CYS A 22 -17.88 -1.15 -0.74
CA CYS A 22 -17.38 -0.94 -2.10
C CYS A 22 -17.37 -2.24 -2.91
N GLY A 23 -17.42 -2.11 -4.24
CA GLY A 23 -17.49 -3.22 -5.16
C GLY A 23 -17.82 -2.76 -6.58
N TYR A 24 -18.17 -3.67 -7.46
CA TYR A 24 -18.36 -3.42 -8.88
C TYR A 24 -19.81 -3.71 -9.30
N GLY A 25 -20.35 -2.88 -10.21
CA GLY A 25 -21.69 -3.10 -10.77
C GLY A 25 -22.80 -3.17 -9.72
N GLY A 26 -22.66 -2.48 -8.59
CA GLY A 26 -23.62 -2.53 -7.48
C GLY A 26 -23.44 -3.76 -6.56
N VAL A 27 -22.56 -4.70 -6.89
CA VAL A 27 -22.26 -5.86 -6.05
C VAL A 27 -21.16 -5.51 -5.06
N ALA A 28 -21.47 -5.56 -3.77
CA ALA A 28 -20.53 -5.26 -2.71
C ALA A 28 -19.50 -6.40 -2.53
N ALA A 29 -18.24 -6.09 -2.77
CA ALA A 29 -17.10 -6.95 -2.48
C ALA A 29 -16.58 -6.74 -1.04
N VAL A 30 -16.75 -5.52 -0.50
CA VAL A 30 -16.38 -5.16 0.87
C VAL A 30 -17.59 -4.55 1.56
N ARG A 31 -17.79 -4.85 2.85
CA ARG A 31 -19.00 -4.47 3.60
C ARG A 31 -18.64 -3.99 4.99
N GLY A 32 -18.94 -2.70 5.27
CA GLY A 32 -18.86 -2.12 6.61
C GLY A 32 -17.43 -2.07 7.15
N LEU A 33 -16.43 -1.79 6.28
CA LEU A 33 -15.05 -1.69 6.72
C LEU A 33 -14.81 -0.34 7.39
N ASN A 34 -14.29 -0.40 8.63
CA ASN A 34 -13.73 0.73 9.33
C ASN A 34 -12.20 0.55 9.40
N LEU A 35 -11.47 1.48 8.78
CA LEU A 35 -10.00 1.44 8.71
C LEU A 35 -9.48 2.86 8.82
N LYS A 36 -8.41 3.06 9.58
CA LYS A 36 -7.73 4.36 9.69
C LYS A 36 -6.23 4.20 9.61
N VAL A 37 -5.55 5.20 9.06
CA VAL A 37 -4.09 5.29 8.96
C VAL A 37 -3.65 6.63 9.52
N ASN A 38 -2.80 6.59 10.52
CA ASN A 38 -2.23 7.78 11.16
C ASN A 38 -0.88 8.16 10.53
N PRO A 39 -0.40 9.39 10.73
CA PRO A 39 0.98 9.74 10.41
C PRO A 39 1.97 8.80 11.12
N GLY A 40 2.98 8.33 10.41
CA GLY A 40 4.00 7.45 10.98
C GLY A 40 3.50 6.04 11.35
N GLU A 41 2.47 5.54 10.66
CA GLU A 41 1.88 4.23 10.93
C GLU A 41 1.88 3.35 9.67
N ILE A 42 2.24 2.07 9.82
CA ILE A 42 2.03 1.03 8.81
C ILE A 42 0.84 0.18 9.23
N VAL A 43 -0.20 0.23 8.43
CA VAL A 43 -1.40 -0.59 8.58
C VAL A 43 -1.37 -1.73 7.57
N GLY A 44 -1.31 -2.97 8.03
CA GLY A 44 -1.43 -4.17 7.21
C GLY A 44 -2.90 -4.50 6.94
N LEU A 45 -3.27 -4.66 5.67
CA LEU A 45 -4.57 -5.17 5.25
C LEU A 45 -4.38 -6.57 4.67
N LEU A 46 -4.74 -7.57 5.43
CA LEU A 46 -4.45 -8.97 5.14
C LEU A 46 -5.73 -9.74 4.77
N GLY A 47 -5.56 -10.83 4.05
CA GLY A 47 -6.66 -11.72 3.67
C GLY A 47 -6.28 -12.61 2.50
N ALA A 48 -7.00 -13.71 2.34
CA ALA A 48 -6.86 -14.61 1.19
C ALA A 48 -7.22 -13.89 -0.14
N ASN A 49 -6.88 -14.52 -1.26
CA ASN A 49 -7.30 -14.03 -2.57
C ASN A 49 -8.84 -13.94 -2.64
N GLY A 50 -9.35 -12.87 -3.22
CA GLY A 50 -10.78 -12.59 -3.26
C GLY A 50 -11.40 -12.06 -1.96
N ALA A 51 -10.62 -11.82 -0.90
CA ALA A 51 -11.13 -11.26 0.36
C ALA A 51 -11.61 -9.81 0.27
N GLY A 52 -11.27 -9.07 -0.80
CA GLY A 52 -11.64 -7.67 -1.01
C GLY A 52 -10.49 -6.67 -0.79
N LYS A 53 -9.24 -7.13 -0.64
CA LYS A 53 -8.07 -6.28 -0.36
C LYS A 53 -7.85 -5.22 -1.44
N THR A 54 -7.66 -5.62 -2.70
CA THR A 54 -7.45 -4.71 -3.83
C THR A 54 -8.65 -3.79 -4.06
N THR A 55 -9.89 -4.31 -3.90
CA THR A 55 -11.11 -3.50 -3.97
C THR A 55 -11.13 -2.41 -2.89
N THR A 56 -10.72 -2.73 -1.68
CA THR A 56 -10.54 -1.76 -0.59
C THR A 56 -9.51 -0.72 -0.97
N LEU A 57 -8.34 -1.14 -1.46
CA LEU A 57 -7.26 -0.23 -1.85
C LEU A 57 -7.72 0.75 -2.94
N LEU A 58 -8.45 0.27 -3.95
CA LEU A 58 -9.01 1.10 -5.02
C LEU A 58 -10.05 2.11 -4.51
N ALA A 59 -10.84 1.76 -3.50
CA ALA A 59 -11.74 2.71 -2.85
C ALA A 59 -10.95 3.74 -2.02
N LEU A 60 -9.94 3.31 -1.28
CA LEU A 60 -9.07 4.18 -0.49
C LEU A 60 -8.27 5.16 -1.36
N CYS A 61 -7.84 4.79 -2.55
CA CYS A 61 -7.12 5.70 -3.46
C CYS A 61 -8.04 6.61 -4.28
N GLY A 62 -9.35 6.37 -4.29
CA GLY A 62 -10.34 7.17 -5.02
C GLY A 62 -10.54 6.73 -6.48
N GLU A 63 -10.06 5.56 -6.87
CA GLU A 63 -10.30 4.95 -8.19
C GLU A 63 -11.68 4.28 -8.24
N LEU A 64 -12.11 3.70 -7.13
CA LEU A 64 -13.42 3.07 -6.97
C LEU A 64 -14.29 3.92 -6.04
N ALA A 65 -15.48 4.32 -6.50
CA ALA A 65 -16.42 5.04 -5.66
C ALA A 65 -17.08 4.11 -4.63
N PRO A 66 -17.21 4.50 -3.34
CA PRO A 66 -17.99 3.75 -2.38
C PRO A 66 -19.44 3.57 -2.83
N ILE A 67 -20.02 2.39 -2.56
CA ILE A 67 -21.46 2.14 -2.67
C ILE A 67 -22.18 2.83 -1.50
N SER A 68 -21.60 2.73 -0.28
CA SER A 68 -22.00 3.47 0.91
C SER A 68 -20.83 3.63 1.87
N GLY A 69 -21.03 4.44 2.91
CA GLY A 69 -19.95 4.85 3.81
C GLY A 69 -19.05 5.91 3.19
N ASP A 70 -18.01 6.30 3.88
CA ASP A 70 -17.15 7.42 3.52
C ASP A 70 -15.67 7.05 3.56
N VAL A 71 -14.89 7.71 2.69
CA VAL A 71 -13.42 7.69 2.74
C VAL A 71 -12.94 9.12 2.91
N SER A 72 -12.39 9.42 4.08
CA SER A 72 -11.70 10.69 4.37
C SER A 72 -10.23 10.59 3.98
N PHE A 73 -9.76 11.59 3.25
CA PHE A 73 -8.36 11.75 2.85
C PHE A 73 -7.85 13.11 3.33
N LEU A 74 -6.82 13.11 4.19
CA LEU A 74 -6.26 14.30 4.83
C LEU A 74 -7.33 15.16 5.53
N GLY A 75 -8.27 14.50 6.21
CA GLY A 75 -9.37 15.15 6.93
C GLY A 75 -10.56 15.58 6.06
N SER A 76 -10.48 15.42 4.72
CA SER A 76 -11.57 15.76 3.80
C SER A 76 -12.33 14.51 3.37
N THR A 77 -13.66 14.55 3.48
CA THR A 77 -14.59 13.52 2.95
C THR A 77 -15.04 13.82 1.52
N ASN A 78 -14.58 14.93 0.93
CA ASN A 78 -14.89 15.25 -0.45
C ASN A 78 -14.38 14.15 -1.38
N ARG A 79 -15.22 13.73 -2.34
CA ARG A 79 -14.81 12.76 -3.34
C ARG A 79 -13.69 13.32 -4.19
N MET A 80 -12.53 12.65 -4.15
CA MET A 80 -11.35 12.98 -4.91
C MET A 80 -10.94 11.77 -5.73
N SER A 81 -10.65 11.99 -7.01
CA SER A 81 -10.05 10.95 -7.87
C SER A 81 -8.61 10.62 -7.40
N LEU A 82 -8.09 9.47 -7.84
CA LEU A 82 -6.69 9.08 -7.62
C LEU A 82 -5.72 10.20 -8.03
N ALA A 83 -5.95 10.83 -9.20
CA ALA A 83 -5.10 11.94 -9.67
C ALA A 83 -5.11 13.14 -8.73
N GLN A 84 -6.26 13.48 -8.13
CA GLN A 84 -6.37 14.57 -7.15
C GLN A 84 -5.68 14.22 -5.84
N ARG A 85 -5.89 13.01 -5.30
CA ARG A 85 -5.22 12.51 -4.09
C ARG A 85 -3.71 12.42 -4.30
N SER A 86 -3.26 11.96 -5.48
CA SER A 86 -1.83 11.88 -5.81
C SER A 86 -1.17 13.27 -5.83
N ARG A 87 -1.86 14.33 -6.29
CA ARG A 87 -1.34 15.72 -6.22
C ARG A 87 -1.21 16.23 -4.78
N GLN A 88 -1.94 15.65 -3.84
CA GLN A 88 -1.92 16.00 -2.43
C GLN A 88 -1.04 15.06 -1.59
N GLY A 89 -0.29 14.17 -2.23
CA GLY A 89 0.71 13.33 -1.55
C GLY A 89 0.28 11.87 -1.34
N LEU A 90 -0.69 11.33 -2.11
CA LEU A 90 -0.92 9.90 -2.15
C LEU A 90 -0.02 9.26 -3.21
N ALA A 91 0.72 8.22 -2.84
CA ALA A 91 1.41 7.33 -3.75
C ALA A 91 0.73 5.95 -3.74
N LEU A 92 0.60 5.35 -4.92
CA LEU A 92 0.06 4.01 -5.10
C LEU A 92 1.09 3.14 -5.80
N VAL A 93 1.40 2.00 -5.21
CA VAL A 93 2.20 0.92 -5.78
C VAL A 93 1.30 -0.29 -5.92
N THR A 94 1.01 -0.68 -7.17
CA THR A 94 0.14 -1.83 -7.49
C THR A 94 0.96 -3.11 -7.61
N GLU A 95 0.29 -4.26 -7.50
CA GLU A 95 0.86 -5.59 -7.76
C GLU A 95 1.50 -5.65 -9.16
N GLU A 96 0.81 -5.10 -10.18
CA GLU A 96 1.39 -4.92 -11.51
C GLU A 96 2.46 -3.83 -11.43
N ARG A 97 3.72 -4.24 -11.55
CA ARG A 97 4.88 -3.35 -11.51
C ARG A 97 4.71 -2.20 -12.49
N SER A 98 4.41 -1.01 -11.97
CA SER A 98 4.12 0.19 -12.77
C SER A 98 5.40 0.80 -13.36
N VAL A 99 6.18 0.02 -14.13
CA VAL A 99 7.39 0.46 -14.83
C VAL A 99 7.16 0.52 -16.34
N PHE A 100 7.76 1.52 -16.98
CA PHE A 100 7.74 1.65 -18.44
C PHE A 100 8.86 0.78 -19.02
N MET A 101 8.52 -0.41 -19.46
CA MET A 101 9.45 -1.47 -19.87
C MET A 101 10.44 -1.04 -20.99
N GLY A 102 9.99 -0.17 -21.90
CA GLY A 102 10.80 0.34 -23.00
C GLY A 102 11.80 1.44 -22.63
N LEU A 103 11.60 2.07 -21.47
CA LEU A 103 12.45 3.14 -20.97
C LEU A 103 13.57 2.58 -20.08
N THR A 104 14.67 3.31 -20.00
CA THR A 104 15.76 3.02 -19.05
C THR A 104 15.32 3.24 -17.61
N THR A 105 16.08 2.71 -16.65
CA THR A 105 15.88 2.96 -15.23
C THR A 105 15.92 4.46 -14.91
N ALA A 106 16.89 5.19 -15.47
CA ALA A 106 17.01 6.63 -15.30
C ALA A 106 15.79 7.39 -15.84
N GLU A 107 15.29 7.02 -17.01
CA GLU A 107 14.08 7.62 -17.60
C GLU A 107 12.85 7.31 -16.76
N ASN A 108 12.70 6.08 -16.27
CA ASN A 108 11.63 5.70 -15.34
C ASN A 108 11.65 6.54 -14.06
N LEU A 109 12.82 6.80 -13.49
CA LEU A 109 12.94 7.65 -12.30
C LEU A 109 12.50 9.09 -12.59
N ARG A 110 12.86 9.65 -13.74
CA ARG A 110 12.47 11.01 -14.15
C ARG A 110 10.98 11.19 -14.40
N LEU A 111 10.26 10.12 -14.74
CA LEU A 111 8.80 10.15 -14.86
C LEU A 111 8.08 10.23 -13.51
N GLY A 112 8.77 9.95 -12.42
CA GLY A 112 8.26 10.14 -11.07
C GLY A 112 8.09 11.62 -10.73
N ARG A 113 7.31 11.90 -9.69
CA ARG A 113 7.16 13.28 -9.16
C ARG A 113 8.29 13.69 -8.23
N GLY A 114 9.11 12.73 -7.79
CA GLY A 114 10.21 12.94 -6.89
C GLY A 114 11.53 13.21 -7.59
N ASP A 115 12.53 13.60 -6.80
CA ASP A 115 13.89 13.73 -7.26
C ASP A 115 14.50 12.35 -7.55
N PRO A 116 15.02 12.09 -8.77
CA PRO A 116 15.70 10.83 -9.09
C PRO A 116 16.88 10.51 -8.15
N GLU A 117 17.64 11.50 -7.69
CA GLU A 117 18.75 11.25 -6.76
C GLU A 117 18.25 10.72 -5.42
N ARG A 118 17.12 11.23 -4.93
CA ARG A 118 16.49 10.70 -3.72
C ARG A 118 16.09 9.24 -3.88
N ALA A 119 15.56 8.83 -5.04
CA ALA A 119 15.27 7.43 -5.32
C ALA A 119 16.54 6.55 -5.25
N LEU A 120 17.69 7.09 -5.73
CA LEU A 120 18.98 6.42 -5.71
C LEU A 120 19.64 6.44 -4.32
N GLU A 121 19.27 7.36 -3.44
CA GLU A 121 19.65 7.35 -2.03
C GLU A 121 18.88 6.26 -1.26
N ILE A 122 17.58 6.12 -1.54
CA ILE A 122 16.73 5.08 -0.93
C ILE A 122 17.17 3.68 -1.39
N PHE A 123 17.46 3.53 -2.68
CA PHE A 123 17.87 2.25 -3.28
C PHE A 123 19.14 2.41 -4.13
N PRO A 124 20.34 2.43 -3.51
CA PRO A 124 21.62 2.65 -4.22
C PRO A 124 21.91 1.64 -5.33
N LEU A 125 21.38 0.41 -5.21
CA LEU A 125 21.55 -0.63 -6.23
C LEU A 125 21.04 -0.22 -7.63
N LEU A 126 20.11 0.72 -7.71
CA LEU A 126 19.61 1.21 -9.00
C LEU A 126 20.66 2.00 -9.79
N ARG A 127 21.72 2.52 -9.13
CA ARG A 127 22.82 3.26 -9.79
C ARG A 127 23.53 2.41 -10.84
N GLU A 128 23.71 1.12 -10.58
CA GLU A 128 24.37 0.17 -11.48
C GLU A 128 23.52 -0.13 -12.73
N HIS A 129 22.22 0.21 -12.69
CA HIS A 129 21.25 -0.14 -13.73
C HIS A 129 20.67 1.07 -14.46
N LEU A 130 21.16 2.30 -14.24
CA LEU A 130 20.58 3.54 -14.77
C LEU A 130 20.34 3.51 -16.28
N GLN A 131 21.28 2.96 -17.04
CA GLN A 131 21.20 2.88 -18.51
C GLN A 131 20.47 1.62 -19.01
N ARG A 132 20.10 0.71 -18.09
CA ARG A 132 19.41 -0.54 -18.45
C ARG A 132 17.93 -0.26 -18.63
N ARG A 133 17.32 -0.83 -19.69
CA ARG A 133 15.86 -0.77 -19.89
C ARG A 133 15.16 -1.51 -18.76
N ALA A 134 14.07 -0.94 -18.24
CA ALA A 134 13.32 -1.52 -17.13
C ALA A 134 12.78 -2.92 -17.43
N GLY A 135 12.46 -3.21 -18.69
CA GLY A 135 12.05 -4.56 -19.13
C GLY A 135 13.15 -5.62 -19.02
N LEU A 136 14.43 -5.22 -18.87
CA LEU A 136 15.55 -6.12 -18.72
C LEU A 136 16.00 -6.26 -17.24
N LEU A 137 15.35 -5.56 -16.33
CA LEU A 137 15.55 -5.73 -14.89
C LEU A 137 14.87 -7.03 -14.41
N SER A 138 15.42 -7.63 -13.35
CA SER A 138 14.71 -8.72 -12.66
C SER A 138 13.40 -8.20 -12.06
N GLY A 139 12.47 -9.11 -11.76
CA GLY A 139 11.21 -8.73 -11.12
C GLY A 139 11.39 -7.96 -9.81
N GLY A 140 12.36 -8.35 -8.98
CA GLY A 140 12.69 -7.63 -7.75
C GLY A 140 13.27 -6.23 -8.02
N GLN A 141 14.13 -6.09 -9.03
CA GLN A 141 14.67 -4.78 -9.42
C GLN A 141 13.57 -3.84 -9.97
N GLN A 142 12.60 -4.39 -10.71
CA GLN A 142 11.44 -3.62 -11.18
C GLN A 142 10.57 -3.14 -10.00
N GLN A 143 10.36 -4.00 -9.00
CA GLN A 143 9.60 -3.66 -7.81
C GLN A 143 10.33 -2.58 -6.99
N ILE A 144 11.66 -2.70 -6.83
CA ILE A 144 12.49 -1.67 -6.20
C ILE A 144 12.39 -0.35 -6.98
N LEU A 145 12.45 -0.36 -8.31
CA LEU A 145 12.31 0.84 -9.13
C LEU A 145 10.94 1.51 -8.93
N THR A 146 9.87 0.71 -8.85
CA THR A 146 8.50 1.22 -8.61
C THR A 146 8.40 1.89 -7.24
N LEU A 147 8.87 1.21 -6.18
CA LEU A 147 8.83 1.75 -4.83
C LEU A 147 9.77 2.95 -4.67
N ALA A 148 10.94 2.94 -5.29
CA ALA A 148 11.87 4.07 -5.31
C ALA A 148 11.21 5.35 -5.86
N ARG A 149 10.52 5.24 -6.98
CA ARG A 149 9.75 6.35 -7.58
C ARG A 149 8.65 6.85 -6.65
N ALA A 150 7.93 5.94 -6.00
CA ALA A 150 6.87 6.28 -5.07
C ALA A 150 7.41 7.04 -3.85
N LEU A 151 8.45 6.52 -3.20
CA LEU A 151 9.05 7.12 -2.00
C LEU A 151 9.81 8.42 -2.29
N ALA A 152 10.47 8.53 -3.45
CA ALA A 152 11.17 9.74 -3.86
C ALA A 152 10.23 10.95 -3.99
N SER A 153 8.94 10.73 -4.24
CA SER A 153 7.92 11.80 -4.29
C SER A 153 7.55 12.36 -2.91
N GLN A 154 8.12 11.83 -1.83
CA GLN A 154 7.81 12.18 -0.43
C GLN A 154 6.31 12.12 -0.14
N PRO A 155 5.68 10.97 -0.32
CA PRO A 155 4.25 10.88 -0.12
C PRO A 155 3.88 11.08 1.35
N ARG A 156 2.69 11.61 1.59
CA ARG A 156 2.05 11.63 2.92
C ARG A 156 1.44 10.28 3.24
N ILE A 157 0.94 9.61 2.20
CA ILE A 157 0.32 8.28 2.27
C ILE A 157 0.86 7.43 1.14
N LEU A 158 1.29 6.22 1.48
CA LEU A 158 1.64 5.16 0.53
C LEU A 158 0.61 4.03 0.63
N LEU A 159 0.00 3.70 -0.49
CA LEU A 159 -0.80 2.48 -0.64
C LEU A 159 0.02 1.47 -1.46
N ALA A 160 0.23 0.28 -0.92
CA ALA A 160 1.07 -0.74 -1.52
C ALA A 160 0.32 -2.07 -1.60
N ASP A 161 0.16 -2.60 -2.82
CA ASP A 161 -0.54 -3.86 -3.07
C ASP A 161 0.45 -4.97 -3.39
N GLU A 162 0.49 -6.01 -2.53
CA GLU A 162 1.22 -7.26 -2.68
C GLU A 162 2.70 -7.10 -3.10
N LEU A 163 3.43 -6.23 -2.38
CA LEU A 163 4.84 -5.93 -2.69
C LEU A 163 5.76 -7.14 -2.62
N SER A 164 5.42 -8.13 -1.77
CA SER A 164 6.24 -9.31 -1.54
C SER A 164 6.05 -10.43 -2.55
N LEU A 165 4.98 -10.35 -3.39
CA LEU A 165 4.55 -11.44 -4.23
C LEU A 165 5.61 -11.85 -5.27
N GLY A 166 6.03 -13.13 -5.22
CA GLY A 166 6.96 -13.72 -6.17
C GLY A 166 8.39 -13.17 -6.09
N LEU A 167 8.77 -12.53 -4.98
CA LEU A 167 10.09 -11.97 -4.76
C LEU A 167 10.95 -12.82 -3.82
N ALA A 168 12.27 -12.74 -4.00
CA ALA A 168 13.21 -13.35 -3.06
C ALA A 168 13.16 -12.65 -1.69
N PRO A 169 13.30 -13.37 -0.57
CA PRO A 169 13.18 -12.80 0.78
C PRO A 169 14.07 -11.57 1.03
N ILE A 170 15.28 -11.57 0.48
CA ILE A 170 16.21 -10.44 0.62
C ILE A 170 15.68 -9.15 -0.04
N ILE A 171 14.96 -9.27 -1.15
CA ILE A 171 14.34 -8.12 -1.83
C ILE A 171 13.16 -7.62 -1.00
N VAL A 172 12.32 -8.52 -0.49
CA VAL A 172 11.18 -8.17 0.38
C VAL A 172 11.67 -7.41 1.60
N GLN A 173 12.74 -7.87 2.23
CA GLN A 173 13.35 -7.19 3.38
C GLN A 173 13.80 -5.76 3.01
N GLN A 174 14.50 -5.58 1.89
CA GLN A 174 14.93 -4.25 1.42
C GLN A 174 13.76 -3.31 1.17
N LEU A 175 12.65 -3.81 0.57
CA LEU A 175 11.44 -3.02 0.34
C LEU A 175 10.80 -2.58 1.66
N PHE A 176 10.66 -3.50 2.61
CA PHE A 176 10.06 -3.21 3.92
C PHE A 176 10.91 -2.29 4.78
N GLU A 177 12.24 -2.43 4.76
CA GLU A 177 13.17 -1.52 5.43
C GLU A 177 13.06 -0.10 4.87
N ALA A 178 12.94 0.06 3.54
CA ALA A 178 12.77 1.37 2.92
C ALA A 178 11.42 2.01 3.31
N ILE A 179 10.34 1.23 3.36
CA ILE A 179 9.02 1.70 3.82
C ILE A 179 9.11 2.10 5.30
N ARG A 180 9.67 1.23 6.17
CA ARG A 180 9.78 1.53 7.61
C ARG A 180 10.57 2.81 7.85
N ARG A 181 11.70 2.99 7.15
CA ARG A 181 12.48 4.22 7.23
C ARG A 181 11.67 5.46 6.80
N ALA A 182 10.90 5.39 5.72
CA ALA A 182 10.06 6.50 5.29
C ALA A 182 8.98 6.85 6.32
N VAL A 183 8.43 5.85 6.99
CA VAL A 183 7.45 6.02 8.07
C VAL A 183 8.09 6.67 9.30
N ASP A 184 9.24 6.17 9.75
CA ASP A 184 9.91 6.63 10.96
C ASP A 184 10.51 8.04 10.81
N GLU A 185 11.13 8.32 9.65
CA GLU A 185 11.84 9.58 9.42
C GLU A 185 10.96 10.70 8.86
N GLN A 186 9.90 10.35 8.10
CA GLN A 186 9.10 11.33 7.35
C GLN A 186 7.63 11.37 7.79
N GLY A 187 7.21 10.45 8.68
CA GLY A 187 5.82 10.38 9.13
C GLY A 187 4.83 9.89 8.06
N VAL A 188 5.31 9.16 7.06
CA VAL A 188 4.45 8.60 6.01
C VAL A 188 3.45 7.62 6.64
N GLY A 189 2.15 7.76 6.32
CA GLY A 189 1.16 6.72 6.64
C GLY A 189 1.12 5.68 5.53
N VAL A 190 1.08 4.39 5.87
CA VAL A 190 1.14 3.30 4.89
C VAL A 190 -0.05 2.37 5.06
N VAL A 191 -0.70 1.99 3.95
CA VAL A 191 -1.53 0.78 3.87
C VAL A 191 -0.74 -0.25 3.06
N LEU A 192 -0.36 -1.33 3.72
CA LEU A 192 0.33 -2.45 3.13
C LEU A 192 -0.65 -3.61 2.96
N VAL A 193 -1.05 -3.87 1.72
CA VAL A 193 -1.87 -5.03 1.38
C VAL A 193 -0.96 -6.22 1.14
N GLU A 194 -1.19 -7.31 1.85
CA GLU A 194 -0.37 -8.52 1.74
C GLU A 194 -1.23 -9.79 1.91
N GLN A 195 -0.76 -10.86 1.31
CA GLN A 195 -1.31 -12.19 1.51
C GLN A 195 -0.55 -12.97 2.60
N HIS A 196 0.77 -12.74 2.70
CA HIS A 196 1.62 -13.43 3.66
C HIS A 196 1.62 -12.74 5.03
N VAL A 197 0.88 -13.31 5.97
CA VAL A 197 0.71 -12.77 7.34
C VAL A 197 2.04 -12.51 8.02
N ARG A 198 2.96 -13.50 7.98
CA ARG A 198 4.27 -13.39 8.65
C ARG A 198 5.11 -12.22 8.13
N SER A 199 5.07 -11.98 6.83
CA SER A 199 5.80 -10.86 6.21
C SER A 199 5.22 -9.51 6.64
N ALA A 200 3.89 -9.36 6.62
CA ALA A 200 3.24 -8.13 7.06
C ALA A 200 3.49 -7.83 8.54
N LEU A 201 3.44 -8.86 9.41
CA LEU A 201 3.68 -8.73 10.85
C LEU A 201 5.11 -8.30 11.20
N GLN A 202 6.07 -8.42 10.29
CA GLN A 202 7.45 -7.92 10.51
C GLN A 202 7.54 -6.40 10.49
N VAL A 203 6.68 -5.74 9.71
CA VAL A 203 6.81 -4.31 9.41
C VAL A 203 5.61 -3.49 9.87
N ALA A 204 4.41 -4.06 9.93
CA ALA A 204 3.19 -3.34 10.29
C ALA A 204 3.11 -3.05 11.80
N ASP A 205 2.48 -1.93 12.12
CA ASP A 205 2.14 -1.51 13.49
C ASP A 205 0.77 -2.06 13.89
N ARG A 206 -0.19 -2.07 12.94
CA ARG A 206 -1.55 -2.57 13.13
C ARG A 206 -2.01 -3.36 11.92
N ILE A 207 -2.89 -4.35 12.17
CA ILE A 207 -3.36 -5.30 11.18
C ILE A 207 -4.89 -5.30 11.14
N TYR A 208 -5.42 -5.36 9.92
CA TYR A 208 -6.81 -5.68 9.61
C TYR A 208 -6.84 -6.97 8.79
N ILE A 209 -7.66 -7.93 9.18
CA ILE A 209 -7.83 -9.19 8.46
C ILE A 209 -9.19 -9.19 7.78
N LEU A 210 -9.18 -9.24 6.46
CA LEU A 210 -10.37 -9.36 5.64
C LEU A 210 -10.66 -10.82 5.32
N GLN A 211 -11.92 -11.22 5.50
CA GLN A 211 -12.46 -12.48 5.04
C GLN A 211 -13.83 -12.22 4.40
N ARG A 212 -14.03 -12.64 3.16
CA ARG A 212 -15.29 -12.48 2.42
C ARG A 212 -15.85 -11.04 2.44
N GLY A 213 -14.98 -10.07 2.30
CA GLY A 213 -15.33 -8.66 2.26
C GLY A 213 -15.67 -8.03 3.61
N ARG A 214 -15.39 -8.70 4.73
CA ARG A 214 -15.57 -8.15 6.08
C ARG A 214 -14.27 -8.18 6.85
N CYS A 215 -14.04 -7.19 7.69
CA CYS A 215 -12.98 -7.24 8.68
C CYS A 215 -13.43 -8.19 9.79
N VAL A 216 -12.69 -9.28 9.97
CA VAL A 216 -12.99 -10.31 10.97
C VAL A 216 -12.08 -10.21 12.18
N LEU A 217 -10.95 -9.54 12.05
CA LEU A 217 -9.99 -9.33 13.11
C LEU A 217 -9.22 -8.04 12.88
N GLU A 218 -9.02 -7.26 13.92
CA GLU A 218 -8.15 -6.09 13.93
C GLU A 218 -7.40 -5.99 15.25
N GLY A 219 -6.21 -5.41 15.24
CA GLY A 219 -5.39 -5.19 16.43
C GLY A 219 -3.97 -4.78 16.09
N THR A 220 -3.15 -4.56 17.09
CA THR A 220 -1.74 -4.28 16.93
C THR A 220 -0.98 -5.49 16.39
N ALA A 221 0.12 -5.26 15.68
CA ALA A 221 0.95 -6.37 15.20
C ALA A 221 1.50 -7.23 16.34
N ALA A 222 1.71 -6.65 17.54
CA ALA A 222 2.14 -7.39 18.73
C ALA A 222 1.07 -8.39 19.19
N GLU A 223 -0.19 -7.96 19.28
CA GLU A 223 -1.32 -8.82 19.63
C GLU A 223 -1.51 -9.93 18.57
N MET A 224 -1.39 -9.58 17.29
CA MET A 224 -1.55 -10.51 16.17
C MET A 224 -0.46 -11.59 16.12
N ARG A 225 0.78 -11.28 16.52
CA ARG A 225 1.84 -12.29 16.65
C ARG A 225 1.47 -13.39 17.64
N GLY A 226 0.75 -13.05 18.73
CA GLY A 226 0.23 -14.03 19.70
C GLY A 226 -0.92 -14.88 19.17
N ARG A 227 -1.53 -14.53 18.05
CA ARG A 227 -2.69 -15.21 17.43
C ARG A 227 -2.38 -15.78 16.05
N LEU A 228 -1.11 -15.99 15.74
CA LEU A 228 -0.68 -16.39 14.39
C LEU A 228 -1.36 -17.67 13.89
N ASP A 229 -1.46 -18.70 14.73
CA ASP A 229 -2.08 -19.98 14.37
C ASP A 229 -3.57 -19.79 14.05
N GLU A 230 -4.28 -18.96 14.81
CA GLU A 230 -5.69 -18.61 14.55
C GLU A 230 -5.84 -17.90 13.20
N ILE A 231 -4.96 -16.92 12.93
CA ILE A 231 -4.97 -16.18 11.69
C ILE A 231 -4.68 -17.09 10.50
N GLU A 232 -3.66 -17.95 10.60
CA GLU A 232 -3.33 -18.92 9.55
C GLU A 232 -4.48 -19.92 9.32
N ALA A 233 -5.16 -20.36 10.37
CA ALA A 233 -6.35 -21.20 10.25
C ALA A 233 -7.50 -20.52 9.50
N MET A 234 -7.69 -19.20 9.67
CA MET A 234 -8.70 -18.43 8.91
C MET A 234 -8.39 -18.41 7.40
N TYR A 235 -7.11 -18.43 7.01
CA TYR A 235 -6.69 -18.51 5.61
C TYR A 235 -6.91 -19.91 5.01
N LEU A 236 -6.72 -20.95 5.81
CA LEU A 236 -6.89 -22.35 5.38
C LEU A 236 -8.38 -22.76 5.33
N ALA A 237 -9.24 -22.12 6.10
CA ALA A 237 -10.69 -22.25 6.02
C ALA A 237 -11.19 -21.61 4.70
N GLY A 238 -10.84 -22.23 3.57
CA GLY A 238 -11.33 -21.90 2.23
C GLY A 238 -12.86 -21.83 2.17
N PRO A 239 -13.46 -21.53 1.01
CA PRO A 239 -14.91 -21.45 0.90
C PRO A 239 -15.49 -22.79 1.36
N VAL A 240 -16.18 -22.77 2.51
CA VAL A 240 -17.11 -23.87 2.84
C VAL A 240 -18.13 -23.82 1.71
N GLU A 241 -18.05 -24.80 0.79
CA GLU A 241 -19.08 -25.01 -0.20
C GLU A 241 -20.41 -25.08 0.55
N ALA A 242 -21.26 -24.09 0.33
CA ALA A 242 -22.63 -24.18 0.79
C ALA A 242 -23.29 -25.29 -0.02
N HIS A 243 -23.25 -26.48 0.50
CA HIS A 243 -24.15 -27.56 0.04
C HIS A 243 -25.56 -27.01 0.17
N LYS A 244 -26.23 -26.96 -1.00
CA LYS A 244 -27.66 -26.69 -1.14
C LYS A 244 -28.51 -27.63 -0.32
#